data_15a0361eaa4301af04f68025d7cdd0d2
#
_entry.id   15a0361eaa4301af04f68025d7cdd0d2
#
_cell.length_a   1.000
_cell.length_b   1.000
_cell.length_c   1.000
_cell.angle_alpha   90.00
_cell.angle_beta   90.00
_cell.angle_gamma   90.00
#
_symmetry.space_group_name_H-M   'P 1'
#
loop_
_entity.id
_entity.type
_entity.pdbx_description
1 polymer ?
#
loop_
_entity_poly.entity_id
_entity_poly.type
_entity_poly.pdbx_seq_one_letter_code
_entity_poly.pdbx_strand_id
1 'polypeptide(L)'
;MPDLDFDNGVKPNVVEIMSESFADFRAFSDKLAELGYTDLDSYYSGLDRAASMGTEGTLIVPTYASYTVRTEFELLFGLPVKSLNDPNMPQRMLLTRQQPTVPSYYKSWGYSTAYVHPFQSSFYSRKRIYGQ
;
A
#
# COMPACT_ATOMS: atom_id res chain seq x y z
N MET A 1 -15.95 3.93 -16.84
CA MET A 1 -15.28 2.96 -15.92
C MET A 1 -15.37 1.61 -16.59
N PRO A 2 -14.33 0.79 -16.58
CA PRO A 2 -14.51 -0.58 -17.00
C PRO A 2 -15.49 -1.25 -16.06
N ASP A 3 -16.54 -1.83 -16.62
CA ASP A 3 -17.42 -2.74 -15.89
C ASP A 3 -16.55 -3.93 -15.48
N LEU A 4 -16.26 -4.06 -14.18
CA LEU A 4 -15.64 -5.28 -13.68
C LEU A 4 -16.75 -6.35 -13.65
N ASP A 5 -16.94 -6.98 -14.77
CA ASP A 5 -17.77 -8.17 -14.85
C ASP A 5 -17.00 -9.31 -14.15
N PHE A 6 -17.42 -9.63 -12.94
CA PHE A 6 -16.97 -10.84 -12.29
C PHE A 6 -17.73 -12.00 -12.94
N ASP A 7 -17.11 -12.67 -13.89
CA ASP A 7 -17.64 -13.74 -14.74
C ASP A 7 -18.49 -14.83 -14.04
N ASN A 8 -18.46 -14.88 -12.71
CA ASN A 8 -19.15 -15.87 -11.91
C ASN A 8 -20.16 -15.28 -10.89
N GLY A 9 -20.35 -13.95 -10.91
CA GLY A 9 -21.23 -13.26 -9.95
C GLY A 9 -20.73 -13.26 -8.48
N VAL A 10 -19.55 -13.84 -8.22
CA VAL A 10 -18.96 -13.89 -6.90
C VAL A 10 -17.98 -12.71 -6.73
N LYS A 11 -18.25 -11.86 -5.76
CA LYS A 11 -17.34 -10.77 -5.39
C LYS A 11 -16.31 -11.29 -4.39
N PRO A 12 -15.02 -11.42 -4.76
CA PRO A 12 -13.99 -11.88 -3.83
C PRO A 12 -13.77 -10.83 -2.72
N ASN A 13 -13.38 -11.29 -1.54
CA ASN A 13 -12.81 -10.37 -0.55
C ASN A 13 -11.45 -9.86 -1.03
N VAL A 14 -11.21 -8.56 -0.91
CA VAL A 14 -9.95 -7.94 -1.27
C VAL A 14 -9.28 -7.43 0.00
N VAL A 15 -8.05 -7.87 0.22
CA VAL A 15 -7.20 -7.40 1.32
C VAL A 15 -5.96 -6.79 0.71
N GLU A 16 -5.76 -5.51 0.95
CA GLU A 16 -4.59 -4.77 0.52
C GLU A 16 -3.71 -4.47 1.73
N ILE A 17 -2.47 -4.90 1.68
CA ILE A 17 -1.51 -4.72 2.78
C ILE A 17 -0.34 -3.87 2.27
N MET A 18 -0.25 -2.65 2.77
CA MET A 18 0.92 -1.80 2.55
C MET A 18 1.94 -2.01 3.65
N SER A 19 3.03 -2.70 3.35
CA SER A 19 4.19 -2.87 4.22
C SER A 19 5.31 -1.95 3.78
N GLU A 20 5.17 -0.66 4.05
CA GLU A 20 5.98 0.41 3.44
C GLU A 20 7.48 0.32 3.80
N SER A 21 7.82 0.00 5.03
CA SER A 21 9.21 -0.14 5.45
C SER A 21 9.78 -1.54 5.21
N PHE A 22 9.05 -2.39 4.51
CA PHE A 22 9.50 -3.73 4.19
C PHE A 22 10.50 -3.71 3.03
N ALA A 23 11.59 -4.48 3.16
CA ALA A 23 12.54 -4.72 2.10
C ALA A 23 13.03 -6.17 2.14
N ASP A 24 13.21 -6.78 0.98
CA ASP A 24 13.87 -8.07 0.86
C ASP A 24 15.39 -7.85 0.80
N PHE A 25 16.04 -8.09 1.93
CA PHE A 25 17.49 -7.91 2.05
C PHE A 25 18.32 -9.02 1.38
N ARG A 26 17.70 -10.05 0.81
CA ARG A 26 18.40 -11.07 0.03
C ARG A 26 19.09 -10.45 -1.20
N ALA A 27 18.62 -9.33 -1.69
CA ALA A 27 19.32 -8.56 -2.72
C ALA A 27 20.73 -8.09 -2.31
N PHE A 28 21.06 -8.14 -1.02
CA PHE A 28 22.35 -7.78 -0.44
C PHE A 28 23.01 -8.95 0.29
N SER A 29 22.67 -10.20 -0.07
CA SER A 29 23.10 -11.44 0.62
C SER A 29 24.62 -11.52 0.81
N ASP A 30 25.40 -11.16 -0.23
CA ASP A 30 26.88 -11.23 -0.17
C ASP A 30 27.42 -10.28 0.91
N LYS A 31 26.91 -9.05 0.95
CA LYS A 31 27.33 -8.08 1.96
C LYS A 31 26.89 -8.44 3.37
N LEU A 32 25.72 -9.03 3.50
CA LEU A 32 25.20 -9.48 4.79
C LEU A 32 25.96 -10.71 5.30
N ALA A 33 26.37 -11.62 4.40
CA ALA A 33 27.19 -12.75 4.75
C ALA A 33 28.58 -12.33 5.31
N GLU A 34 29.21 -11.29 4.74
CA GLU A 34 30.44 -10.68 5.28
C GLU A 34 30.27 -10.20 6.73
N LEU A 35 29.03 -9.82 7.11
CA LEU A 35 28.66 -9.38 8.46
C LEU A 35 28.15 -10.51 9.37
N GLY A 36 28.15 -11.76 8.88
CA GLY A 36 27.73 -12.94 9.63
C GLY A 36 26.23 -13.30 9.50
N TYR A 37 25.47 -12.61 8.65
CA TYR A 37 24.06 -12.92 8.39
C TYR A 37 23.93 -13.87 7.21
N THR A 38 23.88 -15.18 7.46
CA THR A 38 23.92 -16.24 6.42
C THR A 38 22.59 -16.95 6.20
N ASP A 39 21.62 -16.82 7.10
CA ASP A 39 20.34 -17.54 7.03
C ASP A 39 19.19 -16.57 6.70
N LEU A 40 19.32 -15.83 5.59
CA LEU A 40 18.31 -14.86 5.18
C LEU A 40 17.01 -15.53 4.72
N ASP A 41 17.10 -16.68 4.06
CA ASP A 41 15.94 -17.38 3.49
C ASP A 41 14.92 -17.79 4.55
N SER A 42 15.37 -18.16 5.75
CA SER A 42 14.46 -18.51 6.84
C SER A 42 13.58 -17.32 7.27
N TYR A 43 14.12 -16.10 7.23
CA TYR A 43 13.36 -14.87 7.55
C TYR A 43 12.31 -14.53 6.50
N TYR A 44 12.54 -14.90 5.25
CA TYR A 44 11.65 -14.60 4.13
C TYR A 44 10.76 -15.77 3.70
N SER A 45 10.78 -16.88 4.41
CA SER A 45 9.98 -18.08 4.10
C SER A 45 8.49 -17.82 3.96
N GLY A 46 7.94 -16.89 4.75
CA GLY A 46 6.55 -16.44 4.62
C GLY A 46 6.26 -15.71 3.31
N LEU A 47 7.20 -14.88 2.84
CA LEU A 47 7.10 -14.19 1.57
C LEU A 47 7.18 -15.20 0.41
N ASP A 48 8.13 -16.13 0.45
CA ASP A 48 8.30 -17.17 -0.57
C ASP A 48 7.05 -18.07 -0.66
N ARG A 49 6.46 -18.38 0.50
CA ARG A 49 5.19 -19.09 0.54
C ARG A 49 4.06 -18.29 -0.11
N ALA A 50 3.97 -16.99 0.15
CA ALA A 50 2.97 -16.13 -0.47
C ALA A 50 3.18 -16.04 -1.99
N ALA A 51 4.43 -15.88 -2.44
CA ALA A 51 4.81 -15.86 -3.84
C ALA A 51 4.42 -17.16 -4.57
N SER A 52 4.60 -18.31 -3.92
CA SER A 52 4.24 -19.62 -4.49
C SER A 52 2.72 -19.81 -4.68
N MET A 53 1.90 -19.01 -4.03
CA MET A 53 0.43 -19.08 -4.10
C MET A 53 -0.18 -17.99 -5.00
N GLY A 54 0.63 -17.10 -5.56
CA GLY A 54 0.16 -15.95 -6.30
C GLY A 54 1.11 -15.49 -7.39
N THR A 55 1.06 -14.20 -7.69
CA THR A 55 1.96 -13.55 -8.63
C THR A 55 2.92 -12.65 -7.85
N GLU A 56 4.20 -12.80 -8.13
CA GLU A 56 5.26 -11.98 -7.59
C GLU A 56 5.76 -10.96 -8.61
N GLY A 57 6.23 -9.81 -8.13
CA GLY A 57 6.83 -8.79 -8.98
C GLY A 57 7.53 -7.72 -8.17
N THR A 58 8.32 -6.90 -8.85
CA THR A 58 8.99 -5.75 -8.25
C THR A 58 8.16 -4.50 -8.42
N LEU A 59 7.79 -3.86 -7.32
CA LEU A 59 7.14 -2.56 -7.32
C LEU A 59 8.17 -1.45 -7.12
N ILE A 60 8.20 -0.50 -8.04
CA ILE A 60 9.01 0.71 -7.91
C ILE A 60 8.14 1.78 -7.24
N VAL A 61 8.50 2.14 -6.01
CA VAL A 61 7.84 3.21 -5.27
C VAL A 61 8.51 4.54 -5.63
N PRO A 62 7.81 5.50 -6.24
CA PRO A 62 8.42 6.74 -6.72
C PRO A 62 8.70 7.75 -5.60
N THR A 63 8.24 7.50 -4.38
CA THR A 63 8.50 8.34 -3.21
C THR A 63 9.66 7.78 -2.39
N TYR A 64 10.54 8.65 -1.91
CA TYR A 64 11.70 8.30 -1.08
C TYR A 64 11.83 9.25 0.11
N ALA A 65 12.70 8.91 1.05
CA ALA A 65 13.08 9.75 2.20
C ALA A 65 11.94 10.11 3.14
N SER A 66 11.37 9.11 3.81
CA SER A 66 10.36 9.29 4.87
C SER A 66 8.95 9.67 4.36
N TYR A 67 8.03 9.83 5.30
CA TYR A 67 6.63 10.11 5.05
C TYR A 67 5.86 8.98 4.34
N THR A 68 5.66 7.87 5.03
CA THR A 68 4.78 6.75 4.64
C THR A 68 3.46 7.21 4.00
N VAL A 69 2.95 8.33 4.47
CA VAL A 69 1.72 8.97 3.97
C VAL A 69 1.78 9.32 2.48
N ARG A 70 2.96 9.49 1.91
CA ARG A 70 3.13 9.75 0.47
C ARG A 70 2.86 8.50 -0.36
N THR A 71 3.47 7.38 0.03
CA THR A 71 3.23 6.08 -0.60
C THR A 71 1.78 5.64 -0.42
N GLU A 72 1.23 5.83 0.78
CA GLU A 72 -0.18 5.59 1.10
C GLU A 72 -1.12 6.40 0.20
N PHE A 73 -0.78 7.67 -0.06
CA PHE A 73 -1.55 8.51 -0.96
C PHE A 73 -1.52 7.97 -2.40
N GLU A 74 -0.34 7.65 -2.93
CA GLU A 74 -0.21 7.13 -4.30
C GLU A 74 -0.97 5.81 -4.47
N LEU A 75 -0.90 4.94 -3.47
CA LEU A 75 -1.60 3.67 -3.47
C LEU A 75 -3.12 3.85 -3.47
N LEU A 76 -3.65 4.68 -2.56
CA LEU A 76 -5.10 4.83 -2.38
C LEU A 76 -5.76 5.73 -3.42
N PHE A 77 -5.04 6.70 -3.96
CA PHE A 77 -5.61 7.70 -4.88
C PHE A 77 -5.17 7.51 -6.34
N GLY A 78 -4.15 6.68 -6.59
CA GLY A 78 -3.61 6.47 -7.93
C GLY A 78 -2.99 7.72 -8.56
N LEU A 79 -2.58 8.70 -7.74
CA LEU A 79 -2.03 9.98 -8.18
C LEU A 79 -0.59 10.14 -7.73
N PRO A 80 0.33 10.56 -8.60
CA PRO A 80 1.72 10.76 -8.22
C PRO A 80 1.88 11.99 -7.32
N VAL A 81 2.46 11.80 -6.15
CA VAL A 81 2.69 12.86 -5.14
C VAL A 81 3.54 14.01 -5.71
N LYS A 82 4.50 13.70 -6.57
CA LYS A 82 5.37 14.71 -7.21
C LYS A 82 4.62 15.77 -8.02
N SER A 83 3.38 15.47 -8.41
CA SER A 83 2.50 16.39 -9.17
C SER A 83 1.68 17.30 -8.28
N LEU A 84 1.82 17.19 -6.96
CA LEU A 84 1.05 17.96 -5.99
C LEU A 84 1.82 19.19 -5.50
N ASN A 85 1.09 20.23 -5.11
CA ASN A 85 1.68 21.44 -4.56
C ASN A 85 2.29 21.24 -3.16
N ASP A 86 1.81 20.27 -2.38
CA ASP A 86 2.39 19.87 -1.10
C ASP A 86 2.72 18.37 -1.12
N PRO A 87 3.88 17.99 -1.65
CA PRO A 87 4.27 16.59 -1.76
C PRO A 87 4.59 15.95 -0.40
N ASN A 88 4.81 16.73 0.66
CA ASN A 88 5.14 16.19 1.98
C ASN A 88 3.91 15.67 2.72
N MET A 89 2.79 16.34 2.55
CA MET A 89 1.53 16.00 3.21
C MET A 89 0.36 16.06 2.23
N PRO A 90 0.34 15.16 1.23
CA PRO A 90 -0.65 15.20 0.16
C PRO A 90 -2.10 15.11 0.69
N GLN A 91 -2.31 14.43 1.81
CA GLN A 91 -3.64 14.31 2.43
C GLN A 91 -4.22 15.64 2.90
N ARG A 92 -3.40 16.68 3.14
CA ARG A 92 -3.90 18.01 3.48
C ARG A 92 -4.73 18.63 2.36
N MET A 93 -4.41 18.31 1.12
CA MET A 93 -5.16 18.78 -0.04
C MET A 93 -6.58 18.19 -0.08
N LEU A 94 -6.79 17.05 0.55
CA LEU A 94 -8.05 16.32 0.57
C LEU A 94 -9.02 16.81 1.65
N LEU A 95 -8.54 17.64 2.57
CA LEU A 95 -9.39 18.19 3.63
C LEU A 95 -10.50 19.09 3.10
N THR A 96 -10.36 19.59 1.87
CA THR A 96 -11.30 20.49 1.21
C THR A 96 -11.96 19.91 -0.03
N ARG A 97 -11.53 18.72 -0.47
CA ARG A 97 -12.03 18.10 -1.71
C ARG A 97 -12.15 16.60 -1.53
N GLN A 98 -13.33 16.07 -1.83
CA GLN A 98 -13.48 14.62 -1.98
C GLN A 98 -12.84 14.18 -3.29
N GLN A 99 -11.94 13.22 -3.19
CA GLN A 99 -11.30 12.58 -4.33
C GLN A 99 -11.68 11.10 -4.35
N PRO A 100 -11.93 10.54 -5.54
CA PRO A 100 -12.14 9.10 -5.65
C PRO A 100 -10.89 8.34 -5.16
N THR A 101 -11.12 7.26 -4.46
CA THR A 101 -10.07 6.37 -3.94
C THR A 101 -10.33 4.94 -4.35
N VAL A 102 -9.34 4.08 -4.31
CA VAL A 102 -9.52 2.64 -4.54
C VAL A 102 -10.66 2.09 -3.66
N PRO A 103 -10.71 2.34 -2.33
CA PRO A 103 -11.86 1.95 -1.52
C PRO A 103 -13.20 2.56 -1.98
N SER A 104 -13.23 3.80 -2.47
CA SER A 104 -14.48 4.41 -2.93
C SER A 104 -15.03 3.72 -4.19
N TYR A 105 -14.17 3.24 -5.06
CA TYR A 105 -14.58 2.42 -6.20
C TYR A 105 -15.16 1.08 -5.75
N TYR A 106 -14.52 0.39 -4.82
CA TYR A 106 -15.08 -0.85 -4.24
C TYR A 106 -16.44 -0.60 -3.59
N LYS A 107 -16.61 0.50 -2.86
CA LYS A 107 -17.92 0.90 -2.32
C LYS A 107 -18.98 1.06 -3.42
N SER A 108 -18.63 1.70 -4.54
CA SER A 108 -19.57 1.89 -5.65
C SER A 108 -20.00 0.57 -6.31
N TRP A 109 -19.19 -0.48 -6.16
CA TRP A 109 -19.52 -1.84 -6.59
C TRP A 109 -20.22 -2.68 -5.51
N GLY A 110 -20.61 -2.06 -4.40
CA GLY A 110 -21.37 -2.71 -3.32
C GLY A 110 -20.52 -3.53 -2.35
N TYR A 111 -19.21 -3.21 -2.24
CA TYR A 111 -18.38 -3.76 -1.18
C TYR A 111 -18.52 -2.95 0.11
N SER A 112 -18.37 -3.62 1.24
CA SER A 112 -18.02 -2.95 2.50
C SER A 112 -16.52 -2.74 2.54
N THR A 113 -16.07 -1.57 2.98
CA THR A 113 -14.65 -1.24 3.05
C THR A 113 -14.24 -0.91 4.48
N ALA A 114 -13.05 -1.31 4.87
CA ALA A 114 -12.45 -0.97 6.16
C ALA A 114 -11.00 -0.52 5.96
N TYR A 115 -10.57 0.44 6.75
CA TYR A 115 -9.19 0.89 6.83
C TYR A 115 -8.64 0.56 8.22
N VAL A 116 -7.55 -0.20 8.26
CA VAL A 116 -6.91 -0.61 9.51
C VAL A 116 -5.48 -0.08 9.54
N HIS A 117 -5.13 0.62 10.61
CA HIS A 117 -3.79 1.15 10.82
C HIS A 117 -3.39 0.97 12.30
N PRO A 118 -2.22 0.36 12.58
CA PRO A 118 -1.85 -0.01 13.96
C PRO A 118 -1.32 1.15 14.81
N PHE A 119 -1.36 2.38 14.33
CA PHE A 119 -0.88 3.57 15.04
C PHE A 119 -2.02 4.55 15.31
N GLN A 120 -1.73 5.68 15.98
CA GLN A 120 -2.73 6.69 16.34
C GLN A 120 -3.50 7.19 15.11
N SER A 121 -4.81 7.14 15.15
CA SER A 121 -5.70 7.51 14.04
C SER A 121 -5.62 8.99 13.66
N SER A 122 -5.20 9.85 14.59
CA SER A 122 -4.96 11.28 14.34
C SER A 122 -3.67 11.55 13.57
N PHE A 123 -2.72 10.61 13.57
CA PHE A 123 -1.44 10.77 12.90
C PHE A 123 -1.65 10.88 11.38
N TYR A 124 -1.05 11.90 10.77
CA TYR A 124 -1.30 12.30 9.38
C TYR A 124 -2.78 12.59 9.06
N SER A 125 -3.59 12.93 10.06
CA SER A 125 -5.02 13.23 9.90
C SER A 125 -5.85 12.07 9.31
N ARG A 126 -5.40 10.84 9.42
CA ARG A 126 -6.04 9.64 8.83
C ARG A 126 -7.50 9.51 9.23
N LYS A 127 -7.83 9.68 10.53
CA LYS A 127 -9.20 9.62 11.01
C LYS A 127 -10.12 10.61 10.28
N ARG A 128 -9.61 11.80 9.97
CA ARG A 128 -10.40 12.84 9.29
C ARG A 128 -10.58 12.55 7.80
N ILE A 129 -9.60 11.91 7.18
CA ILE A 129 -9.57 11.67 5.74
C ILE A 129 -10.27 10.36 5.37
N TYR A 130 -10.04 9.30 6.13
CA TYR A 130 -10.55 7.95 5.83
C TYR A 130 -11.74 7.54 6.68
N GLY A 131 -12.06 8.28 7.72
CA GLY A 131 -13.19 7.99 8.63
C GLY A 131 -14.54 8.56 8.18
N GLN A 132 -14.68 8.91 6.89
CA GLN A 132 -15.90 9.47 6.31
C GLN A 132 -16.80 8.38 5.74
#